data_59b23229308cb9d2cf9f84f3e480b97e
#
_entry.id   59b23229308cb9d2cf9f84f3e480b97e
#
_cell.length_a   1.000
_cell.length_b   1.000
_cell.length_c   1.000
_cell.angle_alpha   90.00
_cell.angle_beta   90.00
_cell.angle_gamma   90.00
#
_symmetry.space_group_name_H-M   'P 1'
#
loop_
_entity.id
_entity.type
_entity.pdbx_description
1 polymer ?
#
loop_
_entity_poly.entity_id
_entity_poly.type
_entity_poly.pdbx_seq_one_letter_code
_entity_poly.pdbx_strand_id
1 'polypeptide(L)'
;MSGTPKYFKDKTIRWYRCKVDPLVLRELTKRSDLMGLRQSLGLLGLCFLTGALTYFVFLRINEDSWIWSIPLLLATLFVHGTFCSFLGGPTCHELMHQTPFKTKAMNEFFLRVFAFLGWWDFVWFRPSHIKHHQVTVHDDYDGEVMLPSKFEFKDWRFW
;
A
#
# COMPACT_ATOMS: atom_id res chain seq x y z
N MET A 1 30.08 6.83 -14.80
CA MET A 1 29.53 6.70 -16.16
C MET A 1 28.01 6.55 -16.03
N SER A 2 27.28 7.66 -16.03
CA SER A 2 25.81 7.69 -15.89
C SER A 2 25.19 7.80 -17.28
N GLY A 3 25.13 6.69 -17.98
CA GLY A 3 24.37 6.61 -19.21
C GLY A 3 22.93 6.29 -18.86
N THR A 4 22.02 7.27 -18.96
CA THR A 4 20.58 6.99 -19.06
C THR A 4 20.35 5.93 -20.15
N PRO A 5 19.63 4.83 -19.85
CA PRO A 5 19.38 3.80 -20.84
C PRO A 5 18.75 4.41 -22.10
N LYS A 6 19.26 4.01 -23.27
CA LYS A 6 18.85 4.48 -24.60
C LYS A 6 17.34 4.34 -24.91
N TYR A 7 16.59 3.59 -24.07
CA TYR A 7 15.17 3.27 -24.25
C TYR A 7 14.19 4.43 -23.97
N PHE A 8 14.65 5.53 -23.36
CA PHE A 8 13.78 6.62 -22.95
C PHE A 8 13.63 7.77 -23.96
N LYS A 9 14.31 7.72 -25.12
CA LYS A 9 14.39 8.90 -25.99
C LYS A 9 13.27 9.11 -27.00
N ASP A 10 12.43 8.11 -27.32
CA ASP A 10 11.61 8.23 -28.54
C ASP A 10 10.10 7.95 -28.47
N LYS A 11 9.52 7.71 -27.28
CA LYS A 11 8.05 7.56 -27.22
C LYS A 11 7.47 8.43 -26.11
N THR A 12 6.96 9.59 -26.48
CA THR A 12 6.08 10.40 -25.63
C THR A 12 4.73 9.68 -25.48
N ILE A 13 4.51 9.05 -24.31
CA ILE A 13 3.21 8.48 -23.98
C ILE A 13 2.22 9.64 -23.84
N ARG A 14 1.17 9.64 -24.67
CA ARG A 14 0.09 10.63 -24.61
C ARG A 14 -1.09 10.04 -23.85
N TRP A 15 -1.29 10.53 -22.63
CA TRP A 15 -2.44 10.15 -21.82
C TRP A 15 -3.68 10.96 -22.21
N TYR A 16 -4.82 10.28 -22.31
CA TYR A 16 -6.10 10.96 -22.38
C TYR A 16 -6.37 11.66 -21.04
N ARG A 17 -6.69 12.94 -21.09
CA ARG A 17 -7.09 13.72 -19.92
C ARG A 17 -8.51 14.22 -20.13
N CYS A 18 -9.46 13.74 -19.32
CA CYS A 18 -10.81 14.31 -19.30
C CYS A 18 -10.76 15.75 -18.74
N LYS A 19 -11.68 16.58 -19.24
CA LYS A 19 -11.86 17.94 -18.71
C LYS A 19 -12.60 17.82 -17.38
N VAL A 20 -11.95 18.19 -16.29
CA VAL A 20 -12.54 18.29 -14.96
C VAL A 20 -12.52 19.75 -14.53
N ASP A 21 -13.60 20.24 -13.92
CA ASP A 21 -13.65 21.59 -13.35
C ASP A 21 -12.52 21.74 -12.30
N PRO A 22 -11.62 22.72 -12.46
CA PRO A 22 -10.52 22.93 -11.52
C PRO A 22 -10.96 23.21 -10.09
N LEU A 23 -12.12 23.83 -9.87
CA LEU A 23 -12.66 24.11 -8.54
C LEU A 23 -13.11 22.82 -7.86
N VAL A 24 -13.82 21.96 -8.60
CA VAL A 24 -14.24 20.64 -8.11
C VAL A 24 -13.01 19.78 -7.79
N LEU A 25 -12.02 19.76 -8.70
CA LEU A 25 -10.80 19.00 -8.49
C LEU A 25 -10.04 19.48 -7.24
N ARG A 26 -9.95 20.79 -7.02
CA ARG A 26 -9.31 21.38 -5.85
C ARG A 26 -10.01 20.97 -4.53
N GLU A 27 -11.33 20.96 -4.51
CA GLU A 27 -12.09 20.52 -3.33
C GLU A 27 -11.90 19.02 -3.06
N LEU A 28 -11.97 18.18 -4.10
CA LEU A 28 -11.80 16.73 -3.97
C LEU A 28 -10.37 16.33 -3.55
N THR A 29 -9.36 17.13 -3.89
CA THR A 29 -7.95 16.87 -3.55
C THR A 29 -7.49 17.62 -2.30
N LYS A 30 -8.39 18.20 -1.51
CA LYS A 30 -8.07 18.96 -0.31
C LYS A 30 -7.53 18.05 0.79
N ARG A 31 -6.30 18.31 1.21
CA ARG A 31 -5.61 17.56 2.26
C ARG A 31 -5.89 18.15 3.64
N SER A 32 -5.87 17.30 4.66
CA SER A 32 -6.10 17.72 6.05
C SER A 32 -5.23 16.91 7.01
N ASP A 33 -4.46 17.61 7.86
CA ASP A 33 -3.62 16.94 8.87
C ASP A 33 -4.47 16.18 9.89
N LEU A 34 -5.62 16.73 10.26
CA LEU A 34 -6.54 16.06 11.18
C LEU A 34 -7.09 14.74 10.61
N MET A 35 -7.49 14.75 9.33
CA MET A 35 -7.97 13.53 8.67
C MET A 35 -6.83 12.52 8.49
N GLY A 36 -5.64 12.98 8.11
CA GLY A 36 -4.46 12.14 8.03
C GLY A 36 -4.10 11.48 9.37
N LEU A 37 -4.14 12.25 10.48
CA LEU A 37 -3.95 11.71 11.84
C LEU A 37 -5.02 10.67 12.18
N ARG A 38 -6.29 10.97 11.93
CA ARG A 38 -7.39 10.04 12.20
C ARG A 38 -7.21 8.72 11.47
N GLN A 39 -6.84 8.76 10.19
CA GLN A 39 -6.59 7.57 9.38
C GLN A 39 -5.37 6.80 9.86
N SER A 40 -4.22 7.48 10.06
CA SER A 40 -2.97 6.84 10.46
C SER A 40 -3.04 6.25 11.87
N LEU A 41 -3.51 7.03 12.84
CA LEU A 41 -3.65 6.56 14.23
C LEU A 41 -4.78 5.55 14.37
N GLY A 42 -5.85 5.67 13.56
CA GLY A 42 -6.94 4.70 13.49
C GLY A 42 -6.44 3.33 13.04
N LEU A 43 -5.65 3.26 11.97
CA LEU A 43 -5.06 2.00 11.50
C LEU A 43 -4.11 1.39 12.55
N LEU A 44 -3.22 2.18 13.14
CA LEU A 44 -2.33 1.72 14.22
C LEU A 44 -3.12 1.20 15.41
N GLY A 45 -4.18 1.91 15.82
CA GLY A 45 -5.07 1.49 16.90
C GLY A 45 -5.79 0.18 16.60
N LEU A 46 -6.27 -0.02 15.35
CA LEU A 46 -6.90 -1.27 14.92
C LEU A 46 -5.90 -2.42 14.89
N CYS A 47 -4.67 -2.20 14.40
CA CYS A 47 -3.62 -3.22 14.45
C CYS A 47 -3.31 -3.62 15.91
N PHE A 48 -3.17 -2.66 16.80
CA PHE A 48 -2.92 -2.93 18.22
C PHE A 48 -4.08 -3.68 18.86
N LEU A 49 -5.31 -3.22 18.66
CA LEU A 49 -6.52 -3.83 19.25
C LEU A 49 -6.72 -5.26 18.77
N THR A 50 -6.63 -5.49 17.45
CA THR A 50 -6.80 -6.83 16.88
C THR A 50 -5.67 -7.77 17.26
N GLY A 51 -4.43 -7.28 17.39
CA GLY A 51 -3.28 -8.04 17.90
C GLY A 51 -3.46 -8.44 19.36
N ALA A 52 -3.90 -7.50 20.21
CA ALA A 52 -4.21 -7.76 21.61
C ALA A 52 -5.33 -8.80 21.76
N LEU A 53 -6.39 -8.69 20.95
CA LEU A 53 -7.48 -9.66 20.92
C LEU A 53 -6.98 -11.05 20.50
N THR A 54 -6.18 -11.12 19.46
CA THR A 54 -5.57 -12.38 18.97
C THR A 54 -4.71 -13.03 20.05
N TYR A 55 -3.88 -12.24 20.74
CA TYR A 55 -3.06 -12.69 21.84
C TYR A 55 -3.91 -13.18 23.03
N PHE A 56 -4.97 -12.46 23.37
CA PHE A 56 -5.91 -12.87 24.43
C PHE A 56 -6.56 -14.23 24.11
N VAL A 57 -6.99 -14.45 22.86
CA VAL A 57 -7.56 -15.74 22.44
C VAL A 57 -6.51 -16.84 22.51
N PHE A 58 -5.27 -16.58 22.09
CA PHE A 58 -4.15 -17.52 22.18
C PHE A 58 -3.93 -18.00 23.62
N LEU A 59 -3.96 -17.09 24.60
CA LEU A 59 -3.79 -17.42 26.03
C LEU A 59 -4.93 -18.28 26.60
N ARG A 60 -6.04 -18.45 25.90
CA ARG A 60 -7.20 -19.25 26.33
C ARG A 60 -7.18 -20.66 25.77
N ILE A 61 -6.18 -21.04 24.98
CA ILE A 61 -6.07 -22.40 24.45
C ILE A 61 -5.60 -23.33 25.56
N ASN A 62 -6.43 -24.34 25.88
CA ASN A 62 -6.13 -25.40 26.81
C ASN A 62 -6.88 -26.68 26.39
N GLU A 63 -6.71 -27.76 27.15
CA GLU A 63 -7.31 -29.09 26.84
C GLU A 63 -8.83 -29.07 26.78
N ASP A 64 -9.48 -28.18 27.53
CA ASP A 64 -10.95 -28.10 27.61
C ASP A 64 -11.53 -27.15 26.52
N SER A 65 -10.75 -26.19 26.03
CA SER A 65 -11.23 -25.10 25.20
C SER A 65 -10.73 -25.14 23.74
N TRP A 66 -9.77 -26.00 23.41
CA TRP A 66 -9.09 -25.98 22.11
C TRP A 66 -10.03 -26.08 20.90
N ILE A 67 -11.12 -26.83 21.01
CA ILE A 67 -12.12 -27.02 19.94
C ILE A 67 -12.68 -25.67 19.47
N TRP A 68 -12.89 -24.72 20.38
CA TRP A 68 -13.42 -23.40 20.09
C TRP A 68 -12.34 -22.33 19.96
N SER A 69 -11.28 -22.45 20.77
CA SER A 69 -10.21 -21.45 20.81
C SER A 69 -9.36 -21.46 19.56
N ILE A 70 -9.11 -22.62 18.93
CA ILE A 70 -8.32 -22.68 17.69
C ILE A 70 -9.05 -22.03 16.51
N PRO A 71 -10.32 -22.37 16.19
CA PRO A 71 -11.05 -21.66 15.15
C PRO A 71 -11.14 -20.15 15.40
N LEU A 72 -11.37 -19.74 16.65
CA LEU A 72 -11.41 -18.32 17.00
C LEU A 72 -10.04 -17.65 16.83
N LEU A 73 -8.94 -18.33 17.19
CA LEU A 73 -7.59 -17.84 16.96
C LEU A 73 -7.33 -17.63 15.45
N LEU A 74 -7.71 -18.58 14.62
CA LEU A 74 -7.55 -18.45 13.16
C LEU A 74 -8.35 -17.28 12.61
N ALA A 75 -9.58 -17.10 13.10
CA ALA A 75 -10.41 -15.95 12.71
C ALA A 75 -9.80 -14.61 13.13
N THR A 76 -9.31 -14.51 14.37
CA THR A 76 -8.67 -13.28 14.87
C THR A 76 -7.32 -13.02 14.20
N LEU A 77 -6.53 -14.05 13.89
CA LEU A 77 -5.30 -13.95 13.11
C LEU A 77 -5.58 -13.44 11.68
N PHE A 78 -6.63 -13.93 11.05
CA PHE A 78 -7.03 -13.46 9.72
C PHE A 78 -7.39 -11.95 9.74
N VAL A 79 -8.21 -11.53 10.72
CA VAL A 79 -8.59 -10.13 10.89
C VAL A 79 -7.37 -9.25 11.19
N HIS A 80 -6.51 -9.68 12.13
CA HIS A 80 -5.29 -8.96 12.47
C HIS A 80 -4.33 -8.85 11.28
N GLY A 81 -4.09 -9.97 10.57
CA GLY A 81 -3.24 -10.00 9.38
C GLY A 81 -3.76 -9.09 8.28
N THR A 82 -5.10 -9.00 8.12
CA THR A 82 -5.72 -8.06 7.19
C THR A 82 -5.36 -6.62 7.53
N PHE A 83 -5.50 -6.17 8.78
CA PHE A 83 -5.08 -4.83 9.17
C PHE A 83 -3.57 -4.61 9.02
N CYS A 84 -2.75 -5.59 9.39
CA CYS A 84 -1.30 -5.51 9.24
C CYS A 84 -0.86 -5.39 7.78
N SER A 85 -1.57 -6.01 6.84
CA SER A 85 -1.25 -5.91 5.40
C SER A 85 -1.40 -4.49 4.85
N PHE A 86 -2.24 -3.66 5.48
CA PHE A 86 -2.39 -2.25 5.12
C PHE A 86 -1.24 -1.38 5.60
N LEU A 87 -0.41 -1.82 6.56
CA LEU A 87 0.70 -1.01 7.07
C LEU A 87 1.74 -0.71 5.99
N GLY A 88 2.14 -1.72 5.21
CA GLY A 88 3.14 -1.57 4.15
C GLY A 88 2.56 -1.00 2.86
N GLY A 89 1.89 -1.84 2.08
CA GLY A 89 1.44 -1.52 0.73
C GLY A 89 0.60 -0.24 0.61
N PRO A 90 -0.71 -0.30 0.90
CA PRO A 90 -1.61 0.83 0.62
C PRO A 90 -1.26 2.10 1.40
N THR A 91 -0.89 1.99 2.69
CA THR A 91 -0.61 3.17 3.52
C THR A 91 0.70 3.84 3.12
N CYS A 92 1.77 3.08 2.88
CA CYS A 92 3.02 3.64 2.38
C CYS A 92 2.85 4.25 0.99
N HIS A 93 2.06 3.62 0.11
CA HIS A 93 1.71 4.13 -1.20
C HIS A 93 1.12 5.56 -1.11
N GLU A 94 0.06 5.74 -0.33
CA GLU A 94 -0.59 7.04 -0.19
C GLU A 94 0.32 8.09 0.46
N LEU A 95 1.11 7.70 1.47
CA LEU A 95 2.05 8.59 2.13
C LEU A 95 3.20 9.04 1.20
N MET A 96 3.65 8.17 0.29
CA MET A 96 4.63 8.55 -0.74
C MET A 96 4.10 9.59 -1.71
N HIS A 97 2.81 9.53 -2.05
CA HIS A 97 2.13 10.55 -2.83
C HIS A 97 1.83 11.83 -2.04
N GLN A 98 2.10 11.84 -0.74
CA GLN A 98 1.81 12.96 0.15
C GLN A 98 0.33 13.36 0.17
N THR A 99 -0.57 12.38 -0.02
CA THR A 99 -2.03 12.59 -0.11
C THR A 99 -2.71 12.72 1.25
N PRO A 100 -2.36 11.94 2.31
CA PRO A 100 -3.11 11.95 3.57
C PRO A 100 -2.99 13.26 4.34
N PHE A 101 -1.77 13.84 4.42
CA PHE A 101 -1.51 15.02 5.22
C PHE A 101 -1.29 16.25 4.35
N LYS A 102 -1.75 17.42 4.85
CA LYS A 102 -1.39 18.72 4.28
C LYS A 102 0.10 19.02 4.53
N THR A 103 0.58 18.73 5.75
CA THR A 103 1.96 18.95 6.16
C THR A 103 2.88 17.87 5.62
N LYS A 104 3.86 18.27 4.81
CA LYS A 104 4.83 17.36 4.19
C LYS A 104 5.62 16.54 5.23
N ALA A 105 6.06 17.17 6.32
CA ALA A 105 6.81 16.50 7.38
C ALA A 105 6.01 15.37 8.03
N MET A 106 4.67 15.51 8.15
CA MET A 106 3.81 14.46 8.68
C MET A 106 3.71 13.25 7.72
N ASN A 107 3.59 13.50 6.42
CA ASN A 107 3.63 12.41 5.43
C ASN A 107 4.96 11.64 5.53
N GLU A 108 6.10 12.33 5.61
CA GLU A 108 7.41 11.69 5.71
C GLU A 108 7.62 10.95 7.04
N PHE A 109 7.13 11.51 8.15
CA PHE A 109 7.20 10.86 9.45
C PHE A 109 6.38 9.56 9.47
N PHE A 110 5.10 9.63 9.11
CA PHE A 110 4.24 8.45 9.10
C PHE A 110 4.67 7.42 8.05
N LEU A 111 5.21 7.85 6.90
CA LEU A 111 5.78 6.93 5.92
C LEU A 111 6.89 6.06 6.54
N ARG A 112 7.81 6.67 7.31
CA ARG A 112 8.88 5.89 7.97
C ARG A 112 8.33 4.94 9.04
N VAL A 113 7.34 5.40 9.82
CA VAL A 113 6.70 4.56 10.83
C VAL A 113 6.03 3.35 10.18
N PHE A 114 5.21 3.57 9.17
CA PHE A 114 4.49 2.48 8.50
C PHE A 114 5.41 1.57 7.68
N ALA A 115 6.41 2.13 7.02
CA ALA A 115 7.40 1.35 6.29
C ALA A 115 8.21 0.43 7.24
N PHE A 116 8.58 0.93 8.42
CA PHE A 116 9.24 0.12 9.44
C PHE A 116 8.33 -1.00 9.94
N LEU A 117 7.08 -0.69 10.30
CA LEU A 117 6.12 -1.69 10.82
C LEU A 117 5.69 -2.71 9.76
N GLY A 118 5.58 -2.29 8.50
CA GLY A 118 5.18 -3.13 7.37
C GLY A 118 6.35 -3.79 6.64
N TRP A 119 7.59 -3.61 7.09
CA TRP A 119 8.82 -4.10 6.42
C TRP A 119 8.88 -3.66 4.95
N TRP A 120 8.49 -2.42 4.67
CA TRP A 120 8.37 -1.89 3.32
C TRP A 120 9.57 -0.99 2.97
N ASP A 121 10.29 -1.32 1.91
CA ASP A 121 11.40 -0.49 1.42
C ASP A 121 10.87 0.65 0.53
N PHE A 122 10.48 1.75 1.17
CA PHE A 122 9.98 2.93 0.46
C PHE A 122 11.06 3.71 -0.29
N VAL A 123 12.34 3.50 0.02
CA VAL A 123 13.45 4.24 -0.61
C VAL A 123 13.61 3.80 -2.06
N TRP A 124 13.60 2.48 -2.30
CA TRP A 124 13.66 1.92 -3.64
C TRP A 124 12.29 1.93 -4.35
N PHE A 125 11.23 1.72 -3.60
CA PHE A 125 9.88 1.69 -4.17
C PHE A 125 9.42 3.06 -4.68
N ARG A 126 9.71 4.17 -3.98
CA ARG A 126 9.25 5.52 -4.37
C ARG A 126 9.63 5.90 -5.81
N PRO A 127 10.90 5.82 -6.27
CA PRO A 127 11.24 6.16 -7.65
C PRO A 127 10.65 5.20 -8.68
N SER A 128 10.57 3.90 -8.37
CA SER A 128 9.89 2.91 -9.21
C SER A 128 8.42 3.26 -9.39
N HIS A 129 7.73 3.55 -8.29
CA HIS A 129 6.32 3.84 -8.27
C HIS A 129 5.94 5.16 -8.96
N ILE A 130 6.76 6.21 -8.80
CA ILE A 130 6.58 7.46 -9.56
C ILE A 130 6.71 7.20 -11.06
N LYS A 131 7.66 6.35 -11.46
CA LYS A 131 7.81 5.96 -12.87
C LYS A 131 6.62 5.13 -13.34
N HIS A 132 6.12 4.18 -12.53
CA HIS A 132 4.90 3.43 -12.81
C HIS A 132 3.73 4.34 -13.17
N HIS A 133 3.46 5.37 -12.38
CA HIS A 133 2.39 6.35 -12.70
C HIS A 133 2.59 7.13 -14.00
N GLN A 134 3.82 7.27 -14.47
CA GLN A 134 4.11 7.95 -15.74
C GLN A 134 3.90 7.05 -16.97
N VAL A 135 4.11 5.74 -16.80
CA VAL A 135 4.16 4.76 -17.90
C VAL A 135 3.24 3.57 -17.67
N THR A 136 2.28 3.68 -16.77
CA THR A 136 1.38 2.59 -16.32
C THR A 136 0.93 1.69 -17.48
N VAL A 137 1.06 0.37 -17.30
CA VAL A 137 0.64 -0.67 -18.26
C VAL A 137 1.44 -0.71 -19.57
N HIS A 138 2.52 0.05 -19.70
CA HIS A 138 3.42 -0.05 -20.85
C HIS A 138 4.56 -1.01 -20.52
N ASP A 139 4.42 -2.28 -20.87
CA ASP A 139 5.29 -3.40 -20.49
C ASP A 139 6.79 -3.13 -20.67
N ASP A 140 7.18 -2.41 -21.73
CA ASP A 140 8.59 -2.09 -22.00
C ASP A 140 9.21 -1.08 -21.01
N TYR A 141 8.38 -0.37 -20.23
CA TYR A 141 8.81 0.78 -19.42
C TYR A 141 8.38 0.69 -17.96
N ASP A 142 7.29 -0.03 -17.69
CA ASP A 142 6.68 -0.16 -16.37
C ASP A 142 7.22 -1.40 -15.66
N GLY A 143 8.17 -1.18 -14.76
CA GLY A 143 8.78 -2.26 -13.98
C GLY A 143 7.89 -2.84 -12.87
N GLU A 144 6.71 -2.27 -12.64
CA GLU A 144 5.74 -2.75 -11.64
C GLU A 144 4.62 -3.61 -12.24
N VAL A 145 4.57 -3.76 -13.57
CA VAL A 145 3.64 -4.69 -14.22
C VAL A 145 4.13 -6.11 -14.02
N MET A 146 3.49 -6.80 -13.11
CA MET A 146 3.79 -8.22 -12.81
C MET A 146 2.94 -9.20 -13.63
N LEU A 147 1.94 -8.70 -14.35
CA LEU A 147 1.06 -9.53 -15.17
C LEU A 147 1.71 -9.78 -16.52
N PRO A 148 1.72 -11.04 -17.01
CA PRO A 148 2.22 -11.33 -18.34
C PRO A 148 1.37 -10.59 -19.39
N SER A 149 2.04 -9.96 -20.35
CA SER A 149 1.41 -9.23 -21.46
C SER A 149 0.53 -10.12 -22.35
N LYS A 150 0.73 -11.44 -22.29
CA LYS A 150 -0.07 -12.45 -22.95
C LYS A 150 -0.54 -13.49 -21.95
N PHE A 151 -1.85 -13.63 -21.87
CA PHE A 151 -2.51 -14.60 -21.02
C PHE A 151 -2.49 -15.99 -21.68
N GLU A 152 -1.58 -16.87 -21.24
CA GLU A 152 -1.56 -18.26 -21.66
C GLU A 152 -2.00 -19.15 -20.50
N PHE A 153 -3.25 -19.54 -20.46
CA PHE A 153 -3.82 -20.42 -19.42
C PHE A 153 -3.11 -21.77 -19.26
N LYS A 154 -2.30 -22.15 -20.24
CA LYS A 154 -1.50 -23.38 -20.20
C LYS A 154 -0.14 -23.20 -19.53
N ASP A 155 0.28 -22.01 -19.25
CA ASP A 155 1.56 -21.75 -18.59
C ASP A 155 1.40 -21.90 -17.07
N TRP A 156 2.00 -22.98 -16.53
CA TRP A 156 1.95 -23.27 -15.09
C TRP A 156 2.54 -22.14 -14.21
N ARG A 157 3.38 -21.28 -14.75
CA ARG A 157 3.96 -20.12 -14.06
C ARG A 157 2.93 -19.04 -13.78
N PHE A 158 1.77 -19.17 -14.36
CA PHE A 158 0.66 -18.27 -14.18
C PHE A 158 -0.16 -18.58 -12.91
N TRP A 159 -0.13 -19.84 -12.45
CA TRP A 159 -0.84 -20.34 -11.27
C TRP A 159 0.08 -20.44 -10.05
#